data_86bc3841290417c8a175efdba6ab66e2
#
_entry.id   86bc3841290417c8a175efdba6ab66e2
#
_cell.length_a   1.000
_cell.length_b   1.000
_cell.length_c   1.000
_cell.angle_alpha   90.00
_cell.angle_beta   90.00
_cell.angle_gamma   90.00
#
_symmetry.space_group_name_H-M   'P 1'
#
loop_
_entity.id
_entity.type
_entity.pdbx_description
1 polymer ?
#
loop_
_entity_poly.entity_id
_entity_poly.type
_entity_poly.pdbx_seq_one_letter_code
_entity_poly.pdbx_strand_id
1 'polypeptide(L)'
;MKVGAAVFELPGVVALEELSFSGRTPFPYVPGLFYLREGPFVTEALRRLSVVPDLVLVEGHGIAHPRRAGLASVVGLVTGRPTVGIAKGLLCGEVSWDSEDTGWVTLDGERVGLAYRCGRRTYYLSPGHLTDLETLLELMDLTDRRPHELVRRAHRLSRS
;
A
#
# COMPACT_ATOMS: atom_id res chain seq x y z
N MET A 1 1.20 0.46 -19.43
CA MET A 1 1.29 0.07 -18.01
C MET A 1 0.48 -1.19 -17.77
N LYS A 2 0.99 -2.08 -16.96
CA LYS A 2 0.29 -3.30 -16.55
C LYS A 2 0.13 -3.30 -15.03
N VAL A 3 -1.06 -3.64 -14.56
CA VAL A 3 -1.36 -3.69 -13.13
C VAL A 3 -1.79 -5.11 -12.75
N GLY A 4 -1.41 -5.53 -11.56
CA GLY A 4 -1.83 -6.80 -10.97
C GLY A 4 -2.56 -6.56 -9.66
N ALA A 5 -3.54 -7.39 -9.38
CA ALA A 5 -4.28 -7.37 -8.13
C ALA A 5 -4.54 -8.80 -7.65
N ALA A 6 -4.48 -8.99 -6.35
CA ALA A 6 -4.78 -10.28 -5.72
C ALA A 6 -5.58 -10.03 -4.44
N VAL A 7 -6.53 -10.90 -4.17
CA VAL A 7 -7.33 -10.88 -2.94
C VAL A 7 -6.97 -12.09 -2.11
N PHE A 8 -6.71 -11.85 -0.84
CA PHE A 8 -6.33 -12.89 0.11
C PHE A 8 -7.29 -12.92 1.29
N GLU A 9 -7.51 -14.11 1.81
CA GLU A 9 -8.15 -14.29 3.11
C GLU A 9 -7.06 -14.37 4.17
N LEU A 10 -7.22 -13.57 5.24
CA LEU A 10 -6.30 -13.54 6.37
C LEU A 10 -7.00 -14.06 7.64
N PRO A 11 -6.24 -14.62 8.61
CA PRO A 11 -4.78 -14.79 8.63
C PRO A 11 -4.30 -15.85 7.66
N GLY A 12 -4.47 -16.87 7.43
CA GLY A 12 -3.98 -17.98 6.59
C GLY A 12 -3.38 -17.67 5.21
N VAL A 13 -3.45 -16.43 4.75
CA VAL A 13 -2.94 -15.95 3.46
C VAL A 13 -3.36 -16.88 2.29
N VAL A 14 -4.67 -17.08 2.17
CA VAL A 14 -5.24 -17.89 1.08
C VAL A 14 -5.67 -16.97 -0.06
N ALA A 15 -5.14 -17.21 -1.26
CA ALA A 15 -5.51 -16.42 -2.43
C ALA A 15 -6.92 -16.78 -2.89
N LEU A 16 -7.81 -15.80 -2.94
CA LEU A 16 -9.19 -15.95 -3.37
C LEU A 16 -9.39 -15.56 -4.83
N GLU A 17 -8.68 -14.55 -5.28
CA GLU A 17 -8.81 -14.03 -6.65
C GLU A 17 -7.49 -13.36 -7.06
N GLU A 18 -7.13 -13.49 -8.33
CA GLU A 18 -5.99 -12.84 -8.94
C GLU A 18 -6.39 -12.32 -10.31
N LEU A 19 -5.92 -11.11 -10.67
CA LEU A 19 -6.14 -10.56 -12.00
C LEU A 19 -5.00 -9.64 -12.41
N SER A 20 -4.88 -9.44 -13.72
CA SER A 20 -4.00 -8.41 -14.27
C SER A 20 -4.60 -7.87 -15.55
N PHE A 21 -4.30 -6.62 -15.86
CA PHE A 21 -4.65 -6.01 -17.12
C PHE A 21 -3.64 -4.94 -17.52
N SER A 22 -3.68 -4.54 -18.78
CA SER A 22 -2.77 -3.54 -19.34
C SER A 22 -3.54 -2.36 -19.88
N GLY A 23 -2.91 -1.19 -19.83
CA GLY A 23 -3.46 0.04 -20.37
C GLY A 23 -2.37 1.06 -20.61
N ARG A 24 -2.74 2.19 -21.19
CA ARG A 24 -1.83 3.33 -21.40
C ARG A 24 -2.15 4.43 -20.42
N THR A 25 -1.09 5.02 -19.83
CA THR A 25 -1.25 6.21 -19.01
C THR A 25 -0.81 7.44 -19.80
N PRO A 26 -1.64 8.51 -19.84
CA PRO A 26 -1.26 9.76 -20.50
C PRO A 26 -0.35 10.64 -19.64
N PHE A 27 -0.20 10.30 -18.35
CA PHE A 27 0.55 11.13 -17.42
C PHE A 27 1.99 10.65 -17.26
N PRO A 28 2.99 11.56 -17.29
CA PRO A 28 4.37 11.22 -16.96
C PRO A 28 4.52 10.94 -15.47
N TYR A 29 5.62 10.26 -15.12
CA TYR A 29 5.98 10.10 -13.72
C TYR A 29 6.43 11.43 -13.15
N VAL A 30 5.75 11.91 -12.09
CA VAL A 30 6.12 13.10 -11.34
C VAL A 30 6.17 12.72 -9.87
N PRO A 31 7.32 12.84 -9.19
CA PRO A 31 7.41 12.55 -7.75
C PRO A 31 6.38 13.34 -6.95
N GLY A 32 5.69 12.65 -6.03
CA GLY A 32 4.62 13.24 -5.23
C GLY A 32 3.27 13.32 -5.92
N LEU A 33 3.20 13.05 -7.21
CA LEU A 33 1.95 13.03 -7.99
C LEU A 33 1.72 11.66 -8.64
N PHE A 34 2.17 10.63 -7.98
CA PHE A 34 2.10 9.25 -8.46
C PHE A 34 0.67 8.79 -8.74
N TYR A 35 -0.29 9.31 -7.98
CA TYR A 35 -1.71 8.98 -8.16
C TYR A 35 -2.27 9.40 -9.53
N LEU A 36 -1.72 10.43 -10.18
CA LEU A 36 -2.16 10.85 -11.52
C LEU A 36 -1.84 9.78 -12.57
N ARG A 37 -0.72 9.08 -12.37
CA ARG A 37 -0.26 8.05 -13.30
C ARG A 37 -0.85 6.68 -12.96
N GLU A 38 -0.77 6.29 -11.69
CA GLU A 38 -1.10 4.93 -11.23
C GLU A 38 -2.54 4.78 -10.74
N GLY A 39 -3.12 5.86 -10.19
CA GLY A 39 -4.44 5.83 -9.56
C GLY A 39 -5.54 5.25 -10.44
N PRO A 40 -5.71 5.69 -11.70
CA PRO A 40 -6.75 5.14 -12.58
C PRO A 40 -6.62 3.64 -12.81
N PHE A 41 -5.40 3.12 -12.89
CA PHE A 41 -5.16 1.68 -13.09
C PHE A 41 -5.46 0.86 -11.86
N VAL A 42 -5.06 1.36 -10.69
CA VAL A 42 -5.35 0.69 -9.42
C VAL A 42 -6.86 0.69 -9.16
N THR A 43 -7.53 1.82 -9.41
CA THR A 43 -8.98 1.93 -9.28
C THR A 43 -9.71 0.97 -10.19
N GLU A 44 -9.28 0.86 -11.46
CA GLU A 44 -9.87 -0.08 -12.40
C GLU A 44 -9.64 -1.54 -12.01
N ALA A 45 -8.45 -1.87 -11.46
CA ALA A 45 -8.18 -3.20 -10.92
C ALA A 45 -9.18 -3.56 -9.83
N LEU A 46 -9.44 -2.65 -8.90
CA LEU A 46 -10.41 -2.87 -7.82
C LEU A 46 -11.83 -3.07 -8.34
N ARG A 47 -12.21 -2.34 -9.39
CA ARG A 47 -13.53 -2.50 -10.02
C ARG A 47 -13.71 -3.85 -10.68
N ARG A 48 -12.65 -4.46 -11.17
CA ARG A 48 -12.68 -5.76 -11.85
C ARG A 48 -12.70 -6.94 -10.90
N LEU A 49 -12.43 -6.74 -9.62
CA LEU A 49 -12.48 -7.80 -8.62
C LEU A 49 -13.91 -8.24 -8.37
N SER A 50 -14.13 -9.56 -8.33
CA SER A 50 -15.41 -10.16 -7.95
C SER A 50 -15.57 -10.19 -6.44
N VAL A 51 -14.48 -10.42 -5.72
CA VAL A 51 -14.47 -10.40 -4.26
C VAL A 51 -14.22 -8.97 -3.78
N VAL A 52 -15.09 -8.47 -2.91
CA VAL A 52 -14.94 -7.13 -2.32
C VAL A 52 -14.00 -7.21 -1.13
N PRO A 53 -12.83 -6.58 -1.17
CA PRO A 53 -11.91 -6.61 -0.04
C PRO A 53 -12.37 -5.70 1.10
N ASP A 54 -12.08 -6.12 2.34
CA ASP A 54 -12.31 -5.30 3.53
C ASP A 54 -11.24 -4.22 3.70
N LEU A 55 -10.03 -4.50 3.21
CA LEU A 55 -8.89 -3.60 3.25
C LEU A 55 -8.11 -3.75 1.96
N VAL A 56 -7.68 -2.63 1.38
CA VAL A 56 -6.85 -2.63 0.17
C VAL A 56 -5.44 -2.19 0.54
N LEU A 57 -4.47 -3.05 0.27
CA LEU A 57 -3.05 -2.73 0.42
C LEU A 57 -2.51 -2.28 -0.94
N VAL A 58 -2.10 -1.03 -1.02
CA VAL A 58 -1.67 -0.38 -2.26
C VAL A 58 -0.16 -0.20 -2.25
N GLU A 59 0.53 -0.60 -3.31
CA GLU A 59 1.96 -0.33 -3.46
C GLU A 59 2.17 1.16 -3.73
N GLY A 60 2.49 1.90 -2.66
CA GLY A 60 2.62 3.35 -2.66
C GLY A 60 2.49 3.88 -1.23
N HIS A 61 2.30 5.18 -1.10
CA HIS A 61 2.17 5.83 0.20
C HIS A 61 0.72 6.22 0.50
N GLY A 62 0.39 6.23 1.79
CA GLY A 62 -0.83 6.85 2.30
C GLY A 62 -0.55 8.27 2.78
N ILE A 63 -0.79 8.54 4.07
CA ILE A 63 -0.56 9.86 4.66
C ILE A 63 0.93 10.18 4.89
N ALA A 64 1.84 9.20 4.77
CA ALA A 64 3.29 9.44 4.80
C ALA A 64 3.73 10.05 3.46
N HIS A 65 3.25 11.23 3.17
CA HIS A 65 3.37 11.93 1.91
C HIS A 65 3.47 13.44 2.18
N PRO A 66 4.21 14.22 1.37
CA PRO A 66 4.35 15.67 1.59
C PRO A 66 3.02 16.42 1.69
N ARG A 67 1.99 15.95 0.96
CA ARG A 67 0.62 16.52 1.00
C ARG A 67 -0.34 15.64 1.79
N ARG A 68 0.13 14.66 2.54
CA ARG A 68 -0.67 13.69 3.28
C ARG A 68 -1.66 12.92 2.39
N ALA A 69 -1.37 12.83 1.09
CA ALA A 69 -2.26 12.26 0.08
C ALA A 69 -1.47 11.50 -0.99
N GLY A 70 -0.89 10.38 -0.63
CA GLY A 70 -0.24 9.47 -1.56
C GLY A 70 -1.24 8.61 -2.33
N LEU A 71 -0.74 7.70 -3.16
CA LEU A 71 -1.56 6.85 -4.02
C LEU A 71 -2.64 6.09 -3.25
N ALA A 72 -2.28 5.48 -2.11
CA ALA A 72 -3.24 4.72 -1.32
C ALA A 72 -4.38 5.58 -0.79
N SER A 73 -4.08 6.82 -0.36
CA SER A 73 -5.09 7.76 0.13
C SER A 73 -6.07 8.15 -0.98
N VAL A 74 -5.56 8.47 -2.16
CA VAL A 74 -6.37 8.88 -3.30
C VAL A 74 -7.24 7.73 -3.81
N VAL A 75 -6.67 6.55 -3.96
CA VAL A 75 -7.40 5.34 -4.36
C VAL A 75 -8.53 5.05 -3.38
N GLY A 76 -8.27 5.14 -2.09
CA GLY A 76 -9.28 4.94 -1.06
C GLY A 76 -10.40 5.95 -1.13
N LEU A 77 -10.06 7.24 -1.30
CA LEU A 77 -11.05 8.31 -1.42
C LEU A 77 -11.93 8.12 -2.65
N VAL A 78 -11.35 7.79 -3.80
CA VAL A 78 -12.08 7.60 -5.06
C VAL A 78 -12.99 6.37 -5.01
N THR A 79 -12.54 5.28 -4.40
CA THR A 79 -13.28 4.02 -4.36
C THR A 79 -14.18 3.87 -3.15
N GLY A 80 -14.02 4.70 -2.12
CA GLY A 80 -14.72 4.58 -0.84
C GLY A 80 -14.23 3.39 -0.01
N ARG A 81 -13.06 2.84 -0.30
CA ARG A 81 -12.51 1.66 0.35
C ARG A 81 -11.45 2.01 1.39
N PRO A 82 -11.40 1.26 2.51
CA PRO A 82 -10.27 1.38 3.43
C PRO A 82 -8.96 0.97 2.73
N THR A 83 -7.93 1.81 2.82
CA THR A 83 -6.65 1.55 2.18
C THR A 83 -5.47 1.77 3.13
N VAL A 84 -4.40 1.01 2.86
CA VAL A 84 -3.08 1.17 3.49
C VAL A 84 -2.06 1.19 2.37
N GLY A 85 -1.09 2.10 2.46
CA GLY A 85 0.03 2.12 1.53
C GLY A 85 1.20 1.30 2.06
N ILE A 86 1.91 0.65 1.16
CA ILE A 86 3.19 0.00 1.46
C ILE A 86 4.23 0.40 0.42
N ALA A 87 5.42 0.76 0.88
CA ALA A 87 6.51 1.20 0.01
C ALA A 87 7.85 0.67 0.49
N LYS A 88 8.81 0.61 -0.43
CA LYS A 88 10.19 0.19 -0.16
C LYS A 88 11.12 1.36 0.16
N GLY A 89 10.64 2.58 0.01
CA GLY A 89 11.40 3.79 0.25
C GLY A 89 10.59 4.82 0.99
N LEU A 90 11.25 5.62 1.81
CA LEU A 90 10.64 6.71 2.54
C LEU A 90 10.56 7.94 1.64
N LEU A 91 9.38 8.50 1.46
CA LEU A 91 9.17 9.69 0.63
C LEU A 91 9.41 10.96 1.42
N CYS A 92 9.03 10.97 2.70
CA CYS A 92 9.20 12.11 3.59
C CYS A 92 9.13 11.67 5.05
N GLY A 93 9.52 12.54 5.96
CA GLY A 93 9.54 12.24 7.39
C GLY A 93 10.81 11.53 7.84
N GLU A 94 10.80 11.10 9.08
CA GLU A 94 11.93 10.44 9.72
C GLU A 94 11.44 9.18 10.45
N VAL A 95 12.32 8.18 10.58
CA VAL A 95 12.00 6.96 11.33
C VAL A 95 12.61 7.04 12.71
N SER A 96 11.77 6.84 13.73
CA SER A 96 12.18 6.63 15.11
C SER A 96 12.04 5.14 15.42
N TRP A 97 13.16 4.45 15.55
CA TRP A 97 13.17 3.00 15.75
C TRP A 97 12.91 2.66 17.22
N ASP A 98 11.89 1.85 17.47
CA ASP A 98 11.54 1.34 18.79
C ASP A 98 12.30 0.06 19.12
N SER A 99 12.68 -0.70 18.09
CA SER A 99 13.45 -1.94 18.18
C SER A 99 14.34 -2.06 16.96
N GLU A 100 15.06 -3.22 16.83
CA GLU A 100 15.85 -3.49 15.63
C GLU A 100 15.00 -3.57 14.38
N ASP A 101 13.75 -4.00 14.51
CA ASP A 101 12.90 -4.38 13.37
C ASP A 101 11.75 -3.43 13.09
N THR A 102 11.33 -2.62 14.05
CA THR A 102 10.18 -1.74 13.88
C THR A 102 10.44 -0.34 14.42
N GLY A 103 9.81 0.63 13.77
CA GLY A 103 9.85 2.03 14.17
C GLY A 103 8.66 2.78 13.63
N TRP A 104 8.51 4.02 14.06
CA TRP A 104 7.45 4.90 13.60
C TRP A 104 8.00 5.94 12.64
N VAL A 105 7.28 6.16 11.56
CA VAL A 105 7.55 7.28 10.65
C VAL A 105 6.86 8.51 11.21
N THR A 106 7.62 9.57 11.42
CA THR A 106 7.09 10.85 11.91
C THR A 106 7.27 11.94 10.87
N LEU A 107 6.26 12.78 10.74
CA LEU A 107 6.26 13.93 9.84
C LEU A 107 5.61 15.10 10.58
N ASP A 108 6.36 16.20 10.74
CA ASP A 108 5.92 17.37 11.48
C ASP A 108 5.44 17.04 12.90
N GLY A 109 6.14 16.12 13.57
CA GLY A 109 5.83 15.71 14.93
C GLY A 109 4.70 14.70 15.07
N GLU A 110 4.07 14.27 13.98
CA GLU A 110 3.00 13.28 13.98
C GLU A 110 3.48 11.94 13.44
N ARG A 111 2.97 10.85 14.02
CA ARG A 111 3.19 9.52 13.47
C ARG A 111 2.31 9.34 12.24
N VAL A 112 2.93 9.05 11.09
CA VAL A 112 2.24 8.89 9.81
C VAL A 112 2.44 7.51 9.20
N GLY A 113 3.21 6.64 9.83
CA GLY A 113 3.45 5.31 9.31
C GLY A 113 4.30 4.47 10.23
N LEU A 114 4.43 3.21 9.84
CA LEU A 114 5.22 2.19 10.51
C LEU A 114 6.33 1.73 9.56
N ALA A 115 7.57 1.73 10.03
CA ALA A 115 8.69 1.12 9.32
C ALA A 115 8.97 -0.25 9.93
N TYR A 116 9.22 -1.25 9.09
CA TYR A 116 9.63 -2.55 9.56
C TYR A 116 10.70 -3.15 8.66
N ARG A 117 11.61 -3.90 9.27
CA ARG A 117 12.68 -4.58 8.57
C ARG A 117 12.34 -6.06 8.38
N CYS A 118 12.65 -6.56 7.19
CA CYS A 118 12.56 -7.98 6.89
C CYS A 118 13.79 -8.35 6.06
N GLY A 119 14.71 -9.12 6.65
CA GLY A 119 16.00 -9.39 6.05
C GLY A 119 16.81 -8.10 5.90
N ARG A 120 17.25 -7.81 4.68
CA ARG A 120 18.02 -6.59 4.38
C ARG A 120 17.16 -5.42 3.93
N ARG A 121 15.84 -5.59 3.83
CA ARG A 121 14.93 -4.57 3.34
C ARG A 121 14.17 -3.93 4.46
N THR A 122 13.85 -2.65 4.27
CA THR A 122 12.94 -1.90 5.11
C THR A 122 11.70 -1.56 4.29
N TYR A 123 10.53 -1.77 4.89
CA TYR A 123 9.25 -1.43 4.28
C TYR A 123 8.55 -0.38 5.13
N TYR A 124 7.71 0.40 4.50
CA TYR A 124 7.00 1.51 5.14
C TYR A 124 5.52 1.36 4.89
N LEU A 125 4.76 1.21 5.97
CA LEU A 125 3.29 1.19 5.92
C LEU A 125 2.78 2.56 6.34
N SER A 126 1.75 3.04 5.67
CA SER A 126 1.05 4.25 6.13
C SER A 126 -0.44 4.13 5.90
N PRO A 127 -1.27 4.71 6.82
CA PRO A 127 -2.71 4.75 6.60
C PRO A 127 -3.05 5.51 5.33
N GLY A 128 -4.01 5.00 4.58
CA GLY A 128 -4.57 5.68 3.44
C GLY A 128 -5.90 6.32 3.79
N HIS A 129 -6.98 5.75 3.26
CA HIS A 129 -8.34 6.20 3.51
C HIS A 129 -9.04 5.26 4.50
N LEU A 130 -9.77 5.81 5.47
CA LEU A 130 -10.56 5.06 6.47
C LEU A 130 -9.74 4.06 7.30
N THR A 131 -8.48 4.34 7.50
CA THR A 131 -7.55 3.52 8.29
C THR A 131 -6.74 4.41 9.23
N ASP A 132 -6.10 3.80 10.21
CA ASP A 132 -5.28 4.48 11.20
C ASP A 132 -4.03 3.66 11.52
N LEU A 133 -3.24 4.11 12.49
CA LEU A 133 -2.02 3.41 12.90
C LEU A 133 -2.32 2.02 13.49
N GLU A 134 -3.45 1.85 14.16
CA GLU A 134 -3.90 0.56 14.68
C GLU A 134 -4.09 -0.46 13.55
N THR A 135 -4.64 -0.03 12.42
CA THR A 135 -4.80 -0.87 11.24
C THR A 135 -3.46 -1.45 10.78
N LEU A 136 -2.38 -0.65 10.85
CA LEU A 136 -1.05 -1.11 10.48
C LEU A 136 -0.57 -2.24 11.40
N LEU A 137 -0.82 -2.10 12.69
CA LEU A 137 -0.43 -3.12 13.67
C LEU A 137 -1.24 -4.41 13.47
N GLU A 138 -2.55 -4.30 13.22
CA GLU A 138 -3.40 -5.45 12.91
C GLU A 138 -2.93 -6.16 11.64
N LEU A 139 -2.57 -5.40 10.61
CA LEU A 139 -2.06 -5.96 9.36
C LEU A 139 -0.75 -6.72 9.58
N MET A 140 0.15 -6.18 10.41
CA MET A 140 1.38 -6.87 10.78
C MET A 140 1.08 -8.22 11.44
N ASP A 141 0.15 -8.25 12.40
CA ASP A 141 -0.24 -9.47 13.09
C ASP A 141 -0.87 -10.50 12.15
N LEU A 142 -1.80 -10.07 11.30
CA LEU A 142 -2.51 -10.95 10.38
C LEU A 142 -1.63 -11.53 9.27
N THR A 143 -0.50 -10.93 9.00
CA THR A 143 0.44 -11.34 7.93
C THR A 143 1.74 -11.92 8.46
N ASP A 144 1.79 -12.27 9.73
CA ASP A 144 3.01 -12.75 10.40
C ASP A 144 4.20 -11.80 10.16
N ARG A 145 3.94 -10.48 10.30
CA ARG A 145 4.89 -9.37 10.12
C ARG A 145 5.47 -9.28 8.70
N ARG A 146 4.74 -9.76 7.71
CA ARG A 146 5.19 -9.80 6.32
C ARG A 146 4.13 -9.30 5.32
N PRO A 147 3.50 -8.13 5.54
CA PRO A 147 2.49 -7.63 4.61
C PRO A 147 3.02 -7.42 3.19
N HIS A 148 4.33 -7.19 3.03
CA HIS A 148 4.97 -7.04 1.72
C HIS A 148 4.83 -8.29 0.83
N GLU A 149 4.64 -9.47 1.41
CA GLU A 149 4.44 -10.70 0.63
C GLU A 149 3.15 -10.64 -0.19
N LEU A 150 2.11 -9.96 0.31
CA LEU A 150 0.85 -9.78 -0.40
C LEU A 150 1.04 -8.96 -1.68
N VAL A 151 1.69 -7.79 -1.56
CA VAL A 151 1.93 -6.93 -2.72
C VAL A 151 2.95 -7.53 -3.68
N ARG A 152 3.90 -8.30 -3.19
CA ARG A 152 4.85 -9.02 -4.04
C ARG A 152 4.10 -9.95 -5.00
N ARG A 153 3.06 -10.61 -4.53
CA ARG A 153 2.25 -11.50 -5.37
C ARG A 153 1.51 -10.72 -6.44
N ALA A 154 0.86 -9.61 -6.09
CA ALA A 154 0.20 -8.75 -7.05
C ALA A 154 1.21 -8.16 -8.07
N HIS A 155 2.40 -7.79 -7.61
CA HIS A 155 3.46 -7.26 -8.45
C HIS A 155 3.91 -8.28 -9.49
N ARG A 156 4.02 -9.56 -9.13
CA ARG A 156 4.34 -10.63 -10.09
C ARG A 156 3.29 -10.75 -11.19
N LEU A 157 2.02 -10.57 -10.87
CA LEU A 157 0.95 -10.57 -11.87
C LEU A 157 1.09 -9.43 -12.87
N SER A 158 1.62 -8.28 -12.43
CA SER A 158 1.86 -7.15 -13.32
C SER A 158 3.02 -7.39 -14.29
N ARG A 159 3.86 -8.37 -14.04
CA ARG A 159 5.02 -8.72 -14.86
C ARG A 159 4.82 -9.95 -15.76
N SER A 160 3.77 -10.69 -15.53
CA SER A 160 3.50 -11.93 -16.28
C SER A 160 2.93 -11.70 -17.70
#